data_588f127552f8ec341a5f3e3ff86eda78
#
_entry.id   588f127552f8ec341a5f3e3ff86eda78
#
_cell.length_a   1.000
_cell.length_b   1.000
_cell.length_c   1.000
_cell.angle_alpha   90.00
_cell.angle_beta   90.00
_cell.angle_gamma   90.00
#
_symmetry.space_group_name_H-M   'P 1'
#
loop_
_entity.id
_entity.type
_entity.pdbx_description
1 polymer ?
#
loop_
_entity_poly.entity_id
_entity_poly.type
_entity_poly.pdbx_seq_one_letter_code
_entity_poly.pdbx_strand_id
1 'polypeptide(L)'
;CQPREAGRTAPEPQPEQQTETPAEQVEETPAPAPLPSPTGSMVGINATNQGYAMIQPWSKENPAYSQGFGIYLGDGNILTAANIVYSASFVEVTSADGSQTVPVTVTAFDPEANLALLRLKNGKDAAFLDKLVPVALGKAPRLGDKVTFWQFNGDGLPITTSGTLLATESACPFTNGEPFVLYNVKSSVTPLKGGAGNPVMRGNELVGLSASCDPSAQKVLAVTHTMISRFLEQARAGNYTGFPADGTQVTELTDPVFRKFLGLPETGGGFYVVKLPVYGSFYKAGVRPGDVVESVNGIPLDSKGLIKDPALGPVSANFLFRDSAKPGDTITLGIRRKGKDGSSQPMTLDVKLDRSALEGDLVNPAPFISNPPYRIYGGLVFVPLTGALMGEINKLSKNHPPLNLVEATQKKEDIRKKGVDEIVVFLMALPTQATLGYAQMSPSIVEKVNGVQVKSFKHLNQLLDLPAPGGTHRIEVTQQPYTMYMSQKEAAKADRFIQMRAVPVLRRD
;
A
#
# COMPACT_ATOMS: atom_id res chain seq x y z
N CYS A 1 105.91 -16.62 44.49
CA CYS A 1 107.04 -16.30 43.62
C CYS A 1 106.54 -15.97 42.25
N GLN A 2 106.85 -14.76 41.82
CA GLN A 2 106.82 -14.22 40.47
C GLN A 2 107.70 -15.04 39.53
N PRO A 3 107.87 -14.77 38.23
CA PRO A 3 107.32 -13.69 37.43
C PRO A 3 106.93 -14.02 35.93
N ARG A 4 106.36 -13.02 35.21
CA ARG A 4 106.62 -12.55 33.82
C ARG A 4 106.43 -13.55 32.67
N GLU A 5 105.92 -13.20 31.49
CA GLU A 5 106.06 -12.09 30.51
C GLU A 5 104.98 -12.11 29.44
N ALA A 6 104.52 -10.96 29.13
CA ALA A 6 104.59 -10.20 27.87
C ALA A 6 103.90 -10.78 26.61
N GLY A 7 102.91 -10.22 26.25
CA GLY A 7 102.71 -9.41 25.06
C GLY A 7 102.53 -10.07 23.69
N ARG A 8 101.38 -9.99 23.19
CA ARG A 8 101.17 -9.64 21.75
C ARG A 8 99.66 -9.23 21.51
N THR A 9 99.50 -8.00 21.20
CA THR A 9 98.29 -7.42 20.67
C THR A 9 97.97 -8.02 19.33
N ALA A 10 96.75 -8.57 19.19
CA ALA A 10 96.09 -8.89 17.90
C ALA A 10 95.17 -7.76 17.51
N PRO A 11 95.05 -7.42 16.22
CA PRO A 11 94.27 -6.24 15.76
C PRO A 11 92.76 -6.48 15.92
N GLU A 12 92.06 -5.38 16.25
CA GLU A 12 90.62 -5.29 16.27
C GLU A 12 90.01 -5.70 14.94
N PRO A 13 88.90 -6.48 14.92
CA PRO A 13 88.12 -6.68 13.71
C PRO A 13 87.23 -5.40 13.41
N GLN A 14 87.31 -4.96 12.18
CA GLN A 14 86.41 -3.92 11.65
C GLN A 14 84.98 -4.39 11.69
N PRO A 15 83.97 -3.47 11.92
CA PRO A 15 82.56 -3.85 11.90
C PRO A 15 82.12 -4.21 10.46
N GLU A 16 81.55 -5.40 10.33
CA GLU A 16 80.83 -5.85 9.15
C GLU A 16 79.69 -4.93 8.87
N GLN A 17 79.62 -4.33 7.64
CA GLN A 17 78.47 -3.65 7.11
C GLN A 17 77.34 -4.68 6.97
N GLN A 18 76.31 -4.55 7.83
CA GLN A 18 75.04 -5.19 7.62
C GLN A 18 74.39 -4.59 6.38
N THR A 19 74.33 -5.34 5.30
CA THR A 19 73.46 -5.07 4.15
C THR A 19 72.01 -5.17 4.65
N GLU A 20 71.36 -3.99 4.79
CA GLU A 20 69.89 -3.92 4.97
C GLU A 20 69.23 -4.55 3.74
N THR A 21 68.64 -5.70 3.92
CA THR A 21 67.69 -6.29 2.99
C THR A 21 66.48 -5.35 2.93
N PRO A 22 66.00 -4.91 1.73
CA PRO A 22 64.80 -4.11 1.65
C PRO A 22 63.66 -4.86 2.30
N ALA A 23 62.96 -4.25 3.25
CA ALA A 23 61.74 -4.75 3.83
C ALA A 23 60.73 -4.98 2.68
N GLU A 24 60.39 -6.22 2.46
CA GLU A 24 59.31 -6.63 1.59
C GLU A 24 58.06 -5.94 2.12
N GLN A 25 57.52 -4.99 1.34
CA GLN A 25 56.24 -4.36 1.62
C GLN A 25 55.20 -5.48 1.52
N VAL A 26 54.76 -5.98 2.66
CA VAL A 26 53.55 -6.81 2.76
C VAL A 26 52.41 -5.91 2.32
N GLU A 27 51.94 -6.09 1.08
CA GLU A 27 50.66 -5.52 0.64
C GLU A 27 49.63 -6.01 1.65
N GLU A 28 49.14 -5.13 2.53
CA GLU A 28 47.99 -5.40 3.37
C GLU A 28 46.81 -5.71 2.47
N THR A 29 46.46 -6.98 2.40
CA THR A 29 45.22 -7.39 1.74
C THR A 29 44.09 -6.60 2.39
N PRO A 30 43.32 -5.79 1.64
CA PRO A 30 42.24 -4.99 2.22
C PRO A 30 41.30 -5.90 3.00
N ALA A 31 40.96 -5.51 4.21
CA ALA A 31 40.02 -6.25 5.05
C ALA A 31 38.74 -6.53 4.26
N PRO A 32 38.20 -7.75 4.32
CA PRO A 32 36.97 -8.08 3.60
C PRO A 32 35.86 -7.11 3.98
N ALA A 33 35.10 -6.66 2.99
CA ALA A 33 33.98 -5.74 3.20
C ALA A 33 33.01 -6.32 4.25
N PRO A 34 32.49 -5.50 5.16
CA PRO A 34 31.58 -5.99 6.21
C PRO A 34 30.33 -6.61 5.56
N LEU A 35 29.89 -7.74 6.10
CA LEU A 35 28.67 -8.41 5.62
C LEU A 35 27.41 -7.79 6.24
N PRO A 36 26.30 -7.78 5.50
CA PRO A 36 25.00 -7.38 6.05
C PRO A 36 24.63 -8.17 7.32
N SER A 37 24.02 -7.47 8.26
CA SER A 37 23.57 -8.04 9.53
C SER A 37 22.37 -7.25 10.08
N PRO A 38 21.57 -7.80 11.02
CA PRO A 38 20.43 -7.09 11.59
C PRO A 38 20.79 -5.71 12.17
N THR A 39 21.91 -5.60 12.87
CA THR A 39 22.35 -4.35 13.51
C THR A 39 23.18 -3.46 12.60
N GLY A 40 23.84 -4.03 11.60
CA GLY A 40 24.64 -3.29 10.64
C GLY A 40 23.91 -2.80 9.41
N SER A 41 22.72 -3.33 9.12
CA SER A 41 21.99 -3.03 7.87
C SER A 41 20.56 -2.51 8.10
N MET A 42 20.07 -2.56 9.33
CA MET A 42 18.73 -2.13 9.69
C MET A 42 18.74 -0.90 10.60
N VAL A 43 17.63 -0.22 10.58
CA VAL A 43 17.33 0.93 11.45
C VAL A 43 15.98 0.73 12.15
N GLY A 44 15.86 1.28 13.34
CA GLY A 44 14.55 1.46 13.96
C GLY A 44 13.85 2.65 13.33
N ILE A 45 12.53 2.56 13.14
CA ILE A 45 11.69 3.64 12.64
C ILE A 45 10.74 4.09 13.74
N ASN A 46 10.66 5.41 13.94
CA ASN A 46 9.66 6.04 14.78
C ASN A 46 8.87 7.02 13.92
N ALA A 47 7.57 6.85 13.87
CA ALA A 47 6.67 7.72 13.12
C ALA A 47 5.62 8.34 14.03
N THR A 48 5.37 9.63 13.87
CA THR A 48 4.23 10.32 14.45
C THR A 48 3.18 10.44 13.37
N ASN A 49 2.05 9.76 13.57
CA ASN A 49 0.96 9.67 12.61
C ASN A 49 -0.19 10.57 13.08
N GLN A 50 -0.67 11.44 12.21
CA GLN A 50 -1.76 12.35 12.52
C GLN A 50 -2.57 12.63 11.25
N GLY A 51 -3.59 11.84 11.00
CA GLY A 51 -4.54 12.02 9.91
C GLY A 51 -5.62 13.05 10.24
N TYR A 52 -6.47 13.32 9.24
CA TYR A 52 -7.72 14.05 9.47
C TYR A 52 -8.84 13.08 9.85
N ALA A 53 -9.72 13.52 10.75
CA ALA A 53 -10.92 12.76 11.08
C ALA A 53 -11.90 12.75 9.89
N MET A 54 -12.40 11.57 9.51
CA MET A 54 -13.33 11.47 8.36
C MET A 54 -14.69 12.12 8.65
N ILE A 55 -15.13 12.10 9.89
CA ILE A 55 -16.44 12.69 10.31
C ILE A 55 -16.32 14.19 10.57
N GLN A 56 -15.14 14.67 10.93
CA GLN A 56 -14.86 16.10 11.11
C GLN A 56 -13.62 16.47 10.28
N PRO A 57 -13.75 16.50 8.96
CA PRO A 57 -12.59 16.57 8.06
C PRO A 57 -11.76 17.86 8.17
N TRP A 58 -12.23 18.86 8.87
CA TRP A 58 -11.46 20.06 9.24
C TRP A 58 -10.54 19.84 10.45
N SER A 59 -10.75 18.78 11.21
CA SER A 59 -9.98 18.47 12.43
C SER A 59 -9.01 17.32 12.19
N LYS A 60 -7.81 17.44 12.74
CA LYS A 60 -6.88 16.32 12.82
C LYS A 60 -7.22 15.42 14.01
N GLU A 61 -6.97 14.14 13.83
CA GLU A 61 -7.02 13.17 14.93
C GLU A 61 -5.88 13.42 15.93
N ASN A 62 -5.97 12.82 17.11
CA ASN A 62 -4.86 12.85 18.04
C ASN A 62 -3.63 12.16 17.43
N PRO A 63 -2.41 12.70 17.67
CA PRO A 63 -1.20 12.03 17.23
C PRO A 63 -1.11 10.61 17.77
N ALA A 64 -0.82 9.66 16.89
CA ALA A 64 -0.50 8.29 17.23
C ALA A 64 0.96 8.01 16.89
N TYR A 65 1.58 7.07 17.61
CA TYR A 65 2.96 6.72 17.42
C TYR A 65 3.06 5.30 16.86
N SER A 66 3.82 5.15 15.80
CA SER A 66 4.13 3.85 15.19
C SER A 66 5.63 3.60 15.23
N GLN A 67 6.00 2.35 15.44
CA GLN A 67 7.37 1.89 15.41
C GLN A 67 7.52 0.71 14.47
N GLY A 68 8.71 0.55 13.91
CA GLY A 68 9.02 -0.57 13.04
C GLY A 68 10.49 -0.64 12.70
N PHE A 69 10.80 -1.45 11.70
CA PHE A 69 12.13 -1.59 11.17
C PHE A 69 12.20 -1.13 9.72
N GLY A 70 13.37 -0.61 9.34
CA GLY A 70 13.74 -0.36 7.95
C GLY A 70 15.03 -1.06 7.62
N ILE A 71 15.18 -1.51 6.37
CA ILE A 71 16.40 -2.12 5.86
C ILE A 71 17.06 -1.21 4.83
N TYR A 72 18.35 -0.99 4.98
CA TYR A 72 19.13 -0.13 4.09
C TYR A 72 19.53 -0.89 2.81
N LEU A 73 19.10 -0.36 1.66
CA LEU A 73 19.35 -0.98 0.35
C LEU A 73 20.49 -0.32 -0.44
N GLY A 74 21.19 0.63 0.16
CA GLY A 74 22.19 1.45 -0.55
C GLY A 74 21.56 2.68 -1.21
N ASP A 75 22.42 3.52 -1.76
CA ASP A 75 22.04 4.75 -2.49
C ASP A 75 21.07 5.68 -1.73
N GLY A 76 21.17 5.68 -0.41
CA GLY A 76 20.31 6.48 0.47
C GLY A 76 18.90 5.91 0.68
N ASN A 77 18.60 4.72 0.21
CA ASN A 77 17.27 4.12 0.26
C ASN A 77 17.11 3.18 1.47
N ILE A 78 16.08 3.42 2.27
CA ILE A 78 15.66 2.55 3.38
C ILE A 78 14.26 2.04 3.05
N LEU A 79 14.10 0.73 2.91
CA LEU A 79 12.81 0.08 2.65
C LEU A 79 12.11 -0.26 3.98
N THR A 80 10.82 0.00 4.04
CA THR A 80 9.98 -0.36 5.18
C THR A 80 8.56 -0.70 4.76
N ALA A 81 7.72 -1.10 5.71
CA ALA A 81 6.29 -1.31 5.48
C ALA A 81 5.52 0.03 5.55
N ALA A 82 4.59 0.22 4.62
CA ALA A 82 3.80 1.44 4.50
C ALA A 82 2.94 1.72 5.75
N ASN A 83 2.44 0.69 6.43
CA ASN A 83 1.61 0.84 7.62
C ASN A 83 2.34 1.53 8.78
N ILE A 84 3.67 1.47 8.83
CA ILE A 84 4.46 2.14 9.87
C ILE A 84 4.43 3.66 9.67
N VAL A 85 4.49 4.12 8.43
CA VAL A 85 4.56 5.55 8.06
C VAL A 85 3.24 6.10 7.51
N TYR A 86 2.17 5.35 7.67
CA TYR A 86 0.85 5.72 7.19
C TYR A 86 0.32 6.95 7.94
N SER A 87 -0.05 7.99 7.20
CA SER A 87 -0.42 9.31 7.75
C SER A 87 0.67 10.00 8.59
N ALA A 88 1.93 9.65 8.40
CA ALA A 88 2.99 10.23 9.20
C ALA A 88 3.15 11.74 8.91
N SER A 89 3.11 12.53 9.97
CA SER A 89 3.49 13.95 9.96
C SER A 89 4.99 14.14 10.21
N PHE A 90 5.61 13.17 10.87
CA PHE A 90 7.04 13.15 11.15
C PHE A 90 7.56 11.72 11.20
N VAL A 91 8.71 11.47 10.59
CA VAL A 91 9.39 10.16 10.59
C VAL A 91 10.86 10.37 10.87
N GLU A 92 11.38 9.55 11.76
CA GLU A 92 12.82 9.48 12.04
C GLU A 92 13.30 8.03 12.08
N VAL A 93 14.58 7.84 11.79
CA VAL A 93 15.25 6.54 11.91
C VAL A 93 16.34 6.61 12.96
N THR A 94 16.48 5.52 13.69
CA THR A 94 17.44 5.39 14.78
C THR A 94 18.38 4.22 14.49
N SER A 95 19.67 4.40 14.74
CA SER A 95 20.65 3.32 14.66
C SER A 95 20.30 2.18 15.63
N ALA A 96 20.74 0.95 15.34
CA ALA A 96 20.41 -0.22 16.15
C ALA A 96 20.84 -0.07 17.61
N ASP A 97 21.99 0.59 17.86
CA ASP A 97 22.51 0.87 19.19
C ASP A 97 21.83 2.08 19.89
N GLY A 98 20.88 2.73 19.22
CA GLY A 98 20.16 3.89 19.75
C GLY A 98 20.99 5.18 19.84
N SER A 99 22.25 5.18 19.40
CA SER A 99 23.17 6.31 19.58
C SER A 99 22.88 7.51 18.67
N GLN A 100 22.23 7.28 17.54
CA GLN A 100 21.93 8.32 16.55
C GLN A 100 20.48 8.20 16.06
N THR A 101 19.83 9.36 15.94
CA THR A 101 18.49 9.49 15.37
C THR A 101 18.49 10.64 14.36
N VAL A 102 17.98 10.40 13.18
CA VAL A 102 17.96 11.39 12.08
C VAL A 102 16.58 11.42 11.41
N PRO A 103 16.10 12.60 10.99
CA PRO A 103 14.83 12.73 10.31
C PRO A 103 14.93 12.21 8.86
N VAL A 104 13.85 11.58 8.41
CA VAL A 104 13.70 11.06 7.05
C VAL A 104 12.42 11.56 6.40
N THR A 105 12.37 11.45 5.08
CA THR A 105 11.17 11.67 4.26
C THR A 105 10.75 10.40 3.57
N VAL A 106 9.45 10.21 3.42
CA VAL A 106 8.86 9.15 2.60
C VAL A 106 8.92 9.59 1.14
N THR A 107 9.71 8.90 0.33
CA THR A 107 9.91 9.23 -1.10
C THR A 107 9.08 8.39 -2.05
N ALA A 108 8.66 7.21 -1.63
CA ALA A 108 7.67 6.39 -2.31
C ALA A 108 6.80 5.67 -1.26
N PHE A 109 5.52 5.55 -1.56
CA PHE A 109 4.54 5.01 -0.61
C PHE A 109 3.45 4.27 -1.36
N ASP A 110 3.25 3.00 -1.01
CA ASP A 110 2.16 2.18 -1.54
C ASP A 110 1.45 1.44 -0.40
N PRO A 111 0.28 1.92 0.02
CA PRO A 111 -0.49 1.27 1.07
C PRO A 111 -1.16 -0.03 0.62
N GLU A 112 -1.39 -0.23 -0.68
CA GLU A 112 -1.95 -1.48 -1.20
C GLU A 112 -0.92 -2.63 -1.09
N ALA A 113 0.32 -2.36 -1.50
CA ALA A 113 1.43 -3.32 -1.43
C ALA A 113 2.11 -3.37 -0.04
N ASN A 114 1.75 -2.45 0.87
CA ASN A 114 2.39 -2.26 2.17
C ASN A 114 3.89 -1.99 2.09
N LEU A 115 4.31 -1.15 1.15
CA LEU A 115 5.71 -0.79 0.93
C LEU A 115 5.92 0.72 1.00
N ALA A 116 7.02 1.13 1.60
CA ALA A 116 7.45 2.52 1.62
C ALA A 116 8.97 2.63 1.50
N LEU A 117 9.43 3.69 0.85
CA LEU A 117 10.83 4.01 0.70
C LEU A 117 11.13 5.32 1.42
N LEU A 118 12.16 5.31 2.25
CA LEU A 118 12.58 6.46 3.04
C LEU A 118 13.96 6.93 2.58
N ARG A 119 14.20 8.23 2.69
CA ARG A 119 15.50 8.87 2.49
C ARG A 119 15.77 9.92 3.56
N LEU A 120 17.03 10.20 3.84
CA LEU A 120 17.40 11.26 4.76
C LEU A 120 16.78 12.60 4.32
N LYS A 121 16.22 13.32 5.28
CA LYS A 121 15.65 14.65 5.04
C LYS A 121 16.73 15.70 4.75
N ASN A 122 17.90 15.56 5.39
CA ASN A 122 18.98 16.53 5.31
C ASN A 122 20.28 15.85 4.87
N GLY A 123 20.97 16.44 3.91
CA GLY A 123 22.29 15.95 3.45
C GLY A 123 23.38 15.98 4.52
N LYS A 124 23.26 16.83 5.55
CA LYS A 124 24.20 16.90 6.68
C LYS A 124 24.22 15.61 7.52
N ASP A 125 23.15 14.80 7.42
CA ASP A 125 23.02 13.56 8.17
C ASP A 125 23.60 12.34 7.41
N ALA A 126 24.26 12.55 6.26
CA ALA A 126 24.80 11.49 5.39
C ALA A 126 25.70 10.49 6.13
N ALA A 127 26.50 10.97 7.10
CA ALA A 127 27.37 10.14 7.93
C ALA A 127 26.60 9.03 8.71
N PHE A 128 25.29 9.18 8.90
CA PHE A 128 24.45 8.13 9.48
C PHE A 128 24.42 6.88 8.58
N LEU A 129 24.27 7.08 7.26
CA LEU A 129 24.20 5.98 6.30
C LEU A 129 25.57 5.32 6.04
N ASP A 130 26.67 6.06 6.20
CA ASP A 130 28.03 5.55 5.98
C ASP A 130 28.39 4.38 6.94
N LYS A 131 27.67 4.29 8.05
CA LYS A 131 27.82 3.22 9.05
C LYS A 131 27.01 1.97 8.72
N LEU A 132 26.09 2.05 7.74
CA LEU A 132 25.22 0.96 7.38
C LEU A 132 25.78 0.16 6.20
N VAL A 133 25.65 -1.15 6.29
CA VAL A 133 25.99 -2.07 5.21
C VAL A 133 24.75 -2.28 4.33
N PRO A 134 24.80 -1.95 3.05
CA PRO A 134 23.65 -2.12 2.18
C PRO A 134 23.32 -3.59 1.94
N VAL A 135 22.02 -3.89 1.87
CA VAL A 135 21.49 -5.21 1.56
C VAL A 135 21.02 -5.24 0.11
N ALA A 136 21.46 -6.23 -0.65
CA ALA A 136 20.97 -6.43 -2.01
C ALA A 136 19.61 -7.17 -1.98
N LEU A 137 18.77 -6.88 -2.97
CA LEU A 137 17.61 -7.72 -3.28
C LEU A 137 18.13 -9.02 -3.91
N GLY A 138 17.83 -10.15 -3.28
CA GLY A 138 18.27 -11.47 -3.72
C GLY A 138 17.45 -12.03 -4.89
N LYS A 139 17.64 -13.30 -5.19
CA LYS A 139 16.76 -14.02 -6.12
C LYS A 139 15.49 -14.45 -5.42
N ALA A 140 14.37 -14.50 -6.16
CA ALA A 140 13.09 -14.99 -5.63
C ALA A 140 13.24 -16.39 -5.00
N PRO A 141 12.72 -16.60 -3.80
CA PRO A 141 12.80 -17.89 -3.13
C PRO A 141 11.84 -18.91 -3.75
N ARG A 142 12.07 -20.19 -3.45
CA ARG A 142 11.21 -21.30 -3.85
C ARG A 142 10.51 -21.92 -2.65
N LEU A 143 9.44 -22.64 -2.87
CA LEU A 143 8.81 -23.45 -1.82
C LEU A 143 9.83 -24.39 -1.17
N GLY A 144 9.82 -24.44 0.14
CA GLY A 144 10.78 -25.22 0.95
C GLY A 144 12.05 -24.47 1.34
N ASP A 145 12.35 -23.33 0.72
CA ASP A 145 13.52 -22.53 1.08
C ASP A 145 13.47 -22.10 2.54
N LYS A 146 14.64 -22.14 3.18
CA LYS A 146 14.84 -21.57 4.50
C LYS A 146 15.09 -20.09 4.38
N VAL A 147 14.41 -19.34 5.23
CA VAL A 147 14.55 -17.89 5.35
C VAL A 147 14.75 -17.50 6.80
N THR A 148 15.21 -16.29 7.04
CA THR A 148 15.35 -15.73 8.39
C THR A 148 14.67 -14.37 8.47
N PHE A 149 14.02 -14.11 9.59
CA PHE A 149 13.49 -12.80 9.94
C PHE A 149 14.51 -12.05 10.75
N TRP A 150 14.83 -10.83 10.35
CA TRP A 150 15.78 -9.98 11.05
C TRP A 150 15.07 -8.96 11.91
N GLN A 151 15.54 -8.82 13.14
CA GLN A 151 15.13 -7.81 14.11
C GLN A 151 16.30 -7.43 14.99
N PHE A 152 16.17 -6.40 15.80
CA PHE A 152 17.04 -6.14 16.95
C PHE A 152 16.19 -5.64 18.13
N ASN A 153 16.64 -5.92 19.36
CA ASN A 153 15.95 -5.50 20.57
C ASN A 153 16.30 -4.04 20.97
N GLY A 154 15.73 -3.57 22.07
CA GLY A 154 15.97 -2.23 22.59
C GLY A 154 17.42 -1.95 23.01
N ASP A 155 18.19 -3.00 23.29
CA ASP A 155 19.61 -2.93 23.65
C ASP A 155 20.54 -3.00 22.41
N GLY A 156 19.97 -3.03 21.21
CA GLY A 156 20.72 -3.13 19.97
C GLY A 156 21.30 -4.52 19.68
N LEU A 157 20.77 -5.55 20.32
CA LEU A 157 21.22 -6.93 20.08
C LEU A 157 20.46 -7.54 18.90
N PRO A 158 21.14 -8.21 17.95
CA PRO A 158 20.51 -8.83 16.80
C PRO A 158 19.64 -10.01 17.20
N ILE A 159 18.47 -10.12 16.56
CA ILE A 159 17.56 -11.26 16.69
C ILE A 159 17.30 -11.80 15.30
N THR A 160 17.58 -13.08 15.10
CA THR A 160 17.28 -13.79 13.85
C THR A 160 16.40 -14.99 14.17
N THR A 161 15.29 -15.11 13.45
CA THR A 161 14.36 -16.24 13.62
C THR A 161 14.19 -16.95 12.30
N SER A 162 14.39 -18.27 12.31
CA SER A 162 14.25 -19.08 11.09
C SER A 162 12.80 -19.27 10.69
N GLY A 163 12.58 -19.42 9.39
CA GLY A 163 11.31 -19.77 8.80
C GLY A 163 11.48 -20.66 7.57
N THR A 164 10.38 -21.21 7.09
CA THR A 164 10.33 -22.01 5.86
C THR A 164 9.18 -21.50 4.99
N LEU A 165 9.47 -21.19 3.73
CA LEU A 165 8.44 -20.81 2.75
C LEU A 165 7.62 -22.06 2.41
N LEU A 166 6.35 -22.10 2.84
CA LEU A 166 5.50 -23.28 2.65
C LEU A 166 4.57 -23.16 1.44
N ALA A 167 4.05 -21.97 1.18
CA ALA A 167 3.02 -21.73 0.18
C ALA A 167 2.94 -20.24 -0.17
N THR A 168 2.05 -19.92 -1.09
CA THR A 168 1.57 -18.55 -1.31
C THR A 168 0.11 -18.44 -0.89
N GLU A 169 -0.33 -17.24 -0.60
CA GLU A 169 -1.70 -16.93 -0.20
C GLU A 169 -2.15 -15.60 -0.82
N SER A 170 -3.37 -15.56 -1.35
CA SER A 170 -3.96 -14.31 -1.84
C SER A 170 -4.51 -13.53 -0.65
N ALA A 171 -3.93 -12.38 -0.36
CA ALA A 171 -4.35 -11.52 0.74
C ALA A 171 -3.97 -10.06 0.49
N CYS A 172 -4.60 -9.16 1.22
CA CYS A 172 -4.22 -7.75 1.26
C CYS A 172 -3.17 -7.54 2.36
N PRO A 173 -1.97 -7.05 2.03
CA PRO A 173 -0.90 -6.95 3.03
C PRO A 173 -1.11 -5.84 4.06
N PHE A 174 -1.97 -4.86 3.76
CA PHE A 174 -2.31 -3.78 4.70
C PHE A 174 -3.72 -3.25 4.48
N THR A 175 -3.97 -2.54 3.38
CA THR A 175 -5.28 -1.93 3.11
C THR A 175 -6.20 -2.91 2.39
N ASN A 176 -7.49 -2.85 2.68
CA ASN A 176 -8.48 -3.63 1.93
C ASN A 176 -8.52 -3.17 0.46
N GLY A 177 -8.63 -4.12 -0.44
CA GLY A 177 -8.64 -3.86 -1.88
C GLY A 177 -8.53 -5.16 -2.67
N GLU A 178 -7.93 -5.09 -3.84
CA GLU A 178 -7.57 -6.28 -4.59
C GLU A 178 -6.38 -6.99 -3.92
N PRO A 179 -6.46 -8.32 -3.70
CA PRO A 179 -5.40 -9.05 -3.04
C PRO A 179 -4.14 -9.16 -3.91
N PHE A 180 -3.00 -9.29 -3.25
CA PHE A 180 -1.73 -9.72 -3.82
C PHE A 180 -1.44 -11.17 -3.45
N VAL A 181 -0.50 -11.76 -4.15
CA VAL A 181 0.08 -13.05 -3.78
C VAL A 181 1.18 -12.82 -2.76
N LEU A 182 0.98 -13.27 -1.54
CA LEU A 182 1.95 -13.14 -0.45
C LEU A 182 2.64 -14.47 -0.17
N TYR A 183 3.86 -14.43 0.34
CA TYR A 183 4.51 -15.63 0.89
C TYR A 183 3.84 -16.04 2.21
N ASN A 184 3.55 -17.33 2.34
CA ASN A 184 3.13 -17.94 3.59
C ASN A 184 4.36 -18.68 4.17
N VAL A 185 4.94 -18.09 5.20
CA VAL A 185 6.17 -18.60 5.85
C VAL A 185 5.79 -19.16 7.21
N LYS A 186 6.15 -20.41 7.45
CA LYS A 186 6.07 -21.01 8.79
C LYS A 186 7.26 -20.57 9.62
N SER A 187 7.00 -19.87 10.73
CA SER A 187 8.04 -19.38 11.64
C SER A 187 7.50 -19.16 13.05
N SER A 188 8.37 -19.30 14.04
CA SER A 188 8.07 -18.94 15.42
C SER A 188 8.46 -17.50 15.77
N VAL A 189 8.65 -16.65 14.77
CA VAL A 189 9.02 -15.25 15.01
C VAL A 189 8.00 -14.55 15.89
N THR A 190 8.48 -13.91 16.95
CA THR A 190 7.69 -13.01 17.77
C THR A 190 7.98 -11.60 17.30
N PRO A 191 6.98 -10.90 16.74
CA PRO A 191 7.23 -9.59 16.18
C PRO A 191 7.54 -8.57 17.30
N LEU A 192 8.60 -7.81 17.09
CA LEU A 192 8.88 -6.59 17.82
C LEU A 192 8.30 -5.40 17.06
N LYS A 193 8.00 -4.30 17.75
CA LYS A 193 7.59 -3.04 17.11
C LYS A 193 6.45 -3.19 16.09
N GLY A 194 5.38 -3.89 16.45
CA GLY A 194 4.14 -3.92 15.65
C GLY A 194 4.06 -5.01 14.56
N GLY A 195 5.09 -5.81 14.33
CA GLY A 195 4.99 -7.06 13.54
C GLY A 195 5.09 -6.94 12.02
N ALA A 196 5.00 -5.75 11.45
CA ALA A 196 5.22 -5.53 10.03
C ALA A 196 6.60 -4.93 9.77
N GLY A 197 7.09 -5.08 8.54
CA GLY A 197 8.36 -4.48 8.12
C GLY A 197 9.60 -5.26 8.54
N ASN A 198 9.49 -6.46 9.11
CA ASN A 198 10.67 -7.29 9.36
C ASN A 198 11.19 -7.84 8.04
N PRO A 199 12.49 -7.62 7.72
CA PRO A 199 13.08 -8.20 6.53
C PRO A 199 13.04 -9.73 6.57
N VAL A 200 12.67 -10.32 5.46
CA VAL A 200 12.74 -11.77 5.19
C VAL A 200 13.98 -12.00 4.35
N MET A 201 14.94 -12.69 4.91
CA MET A 201 16.28 -12.85 4.36
C MET A 201 16.54 -14.28 3.91
N ARG A 202 17.29 -14.45 2.83
CA ARG A 202 17.94 -15.70 2.45
C ARG A 202 19.43 -15.47 2.41
N GLY A 203 20.15 -16.02 3.42
CA GLY A 203 21.52 -15.58 3.70
C GLY A 203 21.53 -14.08 4.04
N ASN A 204 22.32 -13.31 3.30
CA ASN A 204 22.47 -11.86 3.48
C ASN A 204 21.70 -11.04 2.44
N GLU A 205 20.78 -11.67 1.71
CA GLU A 205 19.97 -11.01 0.67
C GLU A 205 18.51 -10.92 1.08
N LEU A 206 17.89 -9.78 0.77
CA LEU A 206 16.45 -9.53 1.00
C LEU A 206 15.63 -10.32 -0.02
N VAL A 207 14.64 -11.07 0.45
CA VAL A 207 13.69 -11.81 -0.42
C VAL A 207 12.23 -11.52 -0.12
N GLY A 208 11.92 -10.79 0.93
CA GLY A 208 10.57 -10.41 1.31
C GLY A 208 10.54 -9.42 2.46
N LEU A 209 9.33 -8.96 2.80
CA LEU A 209 9.08 -8.08 3.94
C LEU A 209 7.82 -8.55 4.68
N SER A 210 7.88 -8.75 5.98
CA SER A 210 6.70 -9.22 6.72
C SER A 210 5.57 -8.19 6.64
N ALA A 211 4.36 -8.66 6.37
CA ALA A 211 3.14 -7.86 6.35
C ALA A 211 2.26 -8.14 7.58
N SER A 212 2.13 -9.40 7.94
CA SER A 212 1.40 -9.81 9.14
C SER A 212 2.03 -11.04 9.77
N CYS A 213 1.86 -11.18 11.07
CA CYS A 213 2.36 -12.31 11.83
C CYS A 213 1.25 -12.83 12.75
N ASP A 214 1.00 -14.14 12.69
CA ASP A 214 0.18 -14.87 13.65
C ASP A 214 1.05 -15.85 14.41
N PRO A 215 1.54 -15.48 15.61
CA PRO A 215 2.40 -16.34 16.41
C PRO A 215 1.70 -17.63 16.85
N SER A 216 0.39 -17.62 17.04
CA SER A 216 -0.39 -18.79 17.46
C SER A 216 -0.44 -19.87 16.39
N ALA A 217 -0.55 -19.45 15.13
CA ALA A 217 -0.49 -20.33 13.96
C ALA A 217 0.93 -20.58 13.45
N GLN A 218 1.94 -19.93 14.03
CA GLN A 218 3.32 -19.90 13.51
C GLN A 218 3.37 -19.49 12.03
N LYS A 219 2.56 -18.51 11.66
CA LYS A 219 2.35 -18.07 10.27
C LYS A 219 2.77 -16.62 10.11
N VAL A 220 3.56 -16.36 9.11
CA VAL A 220 3.89 -15.01 8.65
C VAL A 220 3.47 -14.87 7.19
N LEU A 221 2.67 -13.86 6.91
CA LEU A 221 2.47 -13.42 5.53
C LEU A 221 3.48 -12.34 5.21
N ALA A 222 4.15 -12.49 4.08
CA ALA A 222 5.17 -11.54 3.66
C ALA A 222 4.94 -11.08 2.22
N VAL A 223 5.18 -9.78 2.01
CA VAL A 223 5.26 -9.17 0.69
C VAL A 223 6.38 -9.87 -0.09
N THR A 224 6.10 -10.23 -1.33
CA THR A 224 7.01 -11.06 -2.13
C THR A 224 8.18 -10.26 -2.69
N HIS A 225 9.26 -10.98 -3.03
CA HIS A 225 10.38 -10.45 -3.80
C HIS A 225 9.90 -9.73 -5.08
N THR A 226 8.94 -10.30 -5.79
CA THR A 226 8.39 -9.74 -7.03
C THR A 226 7.76 -8.37 -6.81
N MET A 227 6.93 -8.24 -5.77
CA MET A 227 6.31 -6.95 -5.41
C MET A 227 7.37 -5.91 -5.01
N ILE A 228 8.35 -6.30 -4.19
CA ILE A 228 9.45 -5.41 -3.78
C ILE A 228 10.24 -4.95 -5.00
N SER A 229 10.57 -5.87 -5.91
CA SER A 229 11.31 -5.55 -7.14
C SER A 229 10.56 -4.53 -8.00
N ARG A 230 9.25 -4.73 -8.23
CA ARG A 230 8.41 -3.80 -9.01
C ARG A 230 8.26 -2.45 -8.33
N PHE A 231 8.07 -2.45 -7.02
CA PHE A 231 8.02 -1.21 -6.24
C PHE A 231 9.32 -0.40 -6.36
N LEU A 232 10.47 -1.04 -6.16
CA LEU A 232 11.78 -0.38 -6.21
C LEU A 232 12.13 0.10 -7.63
N GLU A 233 11.79 -0.67 -8.66
CA GLU A 233 11.98 -0.27 -10.07
C GLU A 233 11.29 1.07 -10.36
N GLN A 234 10.01 1.19 -10.00
CA GLN A 234 9.23 2.40 -10.21
C GLN A 234 9.68 3.57 -9.30
N ALA A 235 9.92 3.28 -8.02
CA ALA A 235 10.33 4.29 -7.04
C ALA A 235 11.67 4.93 -7.40
N ARG A 236 12.65 4.14 -7.86
CA ARG A 236 13.96 4.64 -8.29
C ARG A 236 13.90 5.42 -9.59
N ALA A 237 12.97 5.08 -10.48
CA ALA A 237 12.73 5.84 -11.71
C ALA A 237 12.04 7.21 -11.45
N GLY A 238 11.59 7.48 -10.22
CA GLY A 238 10.91 8.72 -9.84
C GLY A 238 9.50 8.87 -10.41
N ASN A 239 8.93 7.81 -10.96
CA ASN A 239 7.58 7.79 -11.53
C ASN A 239 6.80 6.59 -10.98
N TYR A 240 6.46 6.68 -9.69
CA TYR A 240 5.70 5.63 -9.02
C TYR A 240 4.21 5.71 -9.38
N THR A 241 3.69 4.68 -10.05
CA THR A 241 2.29 4.60 -10.49
C THR A 241 1.49 3.49 -9.78
N GLY A 242 2.14 2.71 -8.92
CA GLY A 242 1.51 1.59 -8.21
C GLY A 242 1.42 0.30 -9.04
N PHE A 243 0.55 -0.59 -8.61
CA PHE A 243 0.26 -1.86 -9.27
C PHE A 243 -1.04 -1.80 -10.07
N PRO A 244 -1.20 -2.56 -11.16
CA PRO A 244 -2.45 -2.62 -11.90
C PRO A 244 -3.61 -3.06 -11.01
N ALA A 245 -4.82 -2.61 -11.34
CA ALA A 245 -6.05 -2.99 -10.66
C ALA A 245 -7.14 -3.21 -11.72
N ASP A 246 -7.75 -4.39 -11.76
CA ASP A 246 -8.77 -4.71 -12.76
C ASP A 246 -10.20 -4.74 -12.20
N GLY A 247 -10.38 -4.97 -10.90
CA GLY A 247 -11.67 -4.99 -10.20
C GLY A 247 -12.61 -6.13 -10.61
N THR A 248 -12.10 -7.13 -11.33
CA THR A 248 -12.90 -8.24 -11.82
C THR A 248 -13.28 -9.20 -10.69
N GLN A 249 -14.56 -9.47 -10.56
CA GLN A 249 -15.08 -10.49 -9.66
C GLN A 249 -15.23 -11.79 -10.41
N VAL A 250 -14.62 -12.85 -9.88
CA VAL A 250 -14.53 -14.15 -10.52
C VAL A 250 -15.03 -15.26 -9.60
N THR A 251 -15.38 -16.40 -10.18
CA THR A 251 -15.64 -17.64 -9.44
C THR A 251 -14.89 -18.81 -10.07
N GLU A 252 -14.59 -19.79 -9.23
CA GLU A 252 -13.92 -21.04 -9.65
C GLU A 252 -14.84 -21.90 -10.53
N LEU A 253 -14.23 -22.77 -11.33
CA LEU A 253 -14.90 -23.70 -12.24
C LEU A 253 -14.73 -25.16 -11.79
N THR A 254 -14.84 -25.40 -10.50
CA THR A 254 -14.71 -26.74 -9.89
C THR A 254 -15.98 -27.58 -10.01
N ASP A 255 -17.15 -26.94 -10.19
CA ASP A 255 -18.43 -27.65 -10.35
C ASP A 255 -18.63 -28.18 -11.78
N PRO A 256 -18.71 -29.50 -11.98
CA PRO A 256 -18.88 -30.09 -13.31
C PRO A 256 -20.24 -29.76 -13.95
N VAL A 257 -21.28 -29.52 -13.17
CA VAL A 257 -22.59 -29.10 -13.69
C VAL A 257 -22.53 -27.71 -14.25
N PHE A 258 -21.87 -26.81 -13.56
CA PHE A 258 -21.66 -25.44 -14.03
C PHE A 258 -20.78 -25.41 -15.29
N ARG A 259 -19.71 -26.21 -15.32
CA ARG A 259 -18.87 -26.36 -16.51
C ARG A 259 -19.69 -26.83 -17.73
N LYS A 260 -20.53 -27.86 -17.55
CA LYS A 260 -21.42 -28.36 -18.62
C LYS A 260 -22.42 -27.28 -19.07
N PHE A 261 -23.01 -26.52 -18.13
CA PHE A 261 -23.89 -25.40 -18.44
C PHE A 261 -23.20 -24.34 -19.30
N LEU A 262 -21.92 -24.08 -19.08
CA LEU A 262 -21.11 -23.14 -19.84
C LEU A 262 -20.63 -23.69 -21.19
N GLY A 263 -20.91 -24.96 -21.51
CA GLY A 263 -20.43 -25.63 -22.73
C GLY A 263 -18.92 -25.88 -22.71
N LEU A 264 -18.32 -26.01 -21.52
CA LEU A 264 -16.91 -26.29 -21.34
C LEU A 264 -16.63 -27.80 -21.35
N PRO A 265 -15.40 -28.23 -21.71
CA PRO A 265 -14.96 -29.60 -21.51
C PRO A 265 -15.09 -30.03 -20.06
N GLU A 266 -15.27 -31.34 -19.80
CA GLU A 266 -15.35 -31.88 -18.43
C GLU A 266 -14.09 -31.61 -17.64
N THR A 267 -12.93 -31.62 -18.30
CA THR A 267 -11.62 -31.29 -17.77
C THR A 267 -11.12 -29.96 -18.33
N GLY A 268 -10.30 -29.26 -17.57
CA GLY A 268 -9.72 -27.98 -17.94
C GLY A 268 -9.87 -26.97 -16.83
N GLY A 269 -9.24 -25.84 -17.00
CA GLY A 269 -9.17 -24.80 -15.98
C GLY A 269 -9.84 -23.51 -16.41
N GLY A 270 -9.61 -22.49 -15.59
CA GLY A 270 -10.07 -21.15 -15.80
C GLY A 270 -10.85 -20.60 -14.61
N PHE A 271 -11.20 -19.35 -14.72
CA PHE A 271 -12.17 -18.71 -13.83
C PHE A 271 -13.29 -18.05 -14.64
N TYR A 272 -14.48 -18.06 -14.07
CA TYR A 272 -15.66 -17.44 -14.65
C TYR A 272 -15.75 -15.98 -14.22
N VAL A 273 -15.94 -15.07 -15.18
CA VAL A 273 -16.12 -13.64 -14.93
C VAL A 273 -17.56 -13.35 -14.52
N VAL A 274 -17.78 -13.05 -13.26
CA VAL A 274 -19.10 -12.73 -12.70
C VAL A 274 -19.46 -11.28 -12.99
N LYS A 275 -18.54 -10.36 -12.68
CA LYS A 275 -18.72 -8.91 -12.81
C LYS A 275 -17.37 -8.23 -12.98
N LEU A 276 -17.34 -7.14 -13.73
CA LEU A 276 -16.16 -6.29 -13.86
C LEU A 276 -16.57 -4.83 -14.11
N PRO A 277 -15.74 -3.86 -13.70
CA PRO A 277 -15.99 -2.45 -13.95
C PRO A 277 -15.94 -2.15 -15.44
N VAL A 278 -16.95 -1.43 -15.96
CA VAL A 278 -17.02 -1.04 -17.38
C VAL A 278 -15.89 -0.08 -17.82
N TYR A 279 -15.23 0.54 -16.86
CA TYR A 279 -14.08 1.42 -17.06
C TYR A 279 -12.74 0.74 -16.77
N GLY A 280 -12.76 -0.52 -16.31
CA GLY A 280 -11.56 -1.31 -16.01
C GLY A 280 -10.85 -1.81 -17.27
N SER A 281 -9.58 -2.17 -17.13
CA SER A 281 -8.70 -2.62 -18.21
C SER A 281 -9.25 -3.85 -18.94
N PHE A 282 -9.77 -4.83 -18.20
CA PHE A 282 -10.34 -6.05 -18.79
C PHE A 282 -11.58 -5.76 -19.63
N TYR A 283 -12.49 -4.90 -19.14
CA TYR A 283 -13.68 -4.53 -19.92
C TYR A 283 -13.33 -3.76 -21.20
N LYS A 284 -12.39 -2.81 -21.10
CA LYS A 284 -11.87 -2.05 -22.25
C LYS A 284 -11.28 -2.96 -23.33
N ALA A 285 -10.60 -4.04 -22.93
CA ALA A 285 -10.03 -5.04 -23.82
C ALA A 285 -11.06 -5.98 -24.45
N GLY A 286 -12.31 -5.95 -23.98
CA GLY A 286 -13.39 -6.75 -24.53
C GLY A 286 -13.85 -7.93 -23.67
N VAL A 287 -13.30 -8.12 -22.46
CA VAL A 287 -13.82 -9.10 -21.50
C VAL A 287 -15.23 -8.70 -21.03
N ARG A 288 -16.10 -9.65 -20.88
CA ARG A 288 -17.51 -9.44 -20.47
C ARG A 288 -17.92 -10.40 -19.35
N PRO A 289 -18.91 -10.05 -18.54
CA PRO A 289 -19.54 -11.01 -17.63
C PRO A 289 -20.01 -12.22 -18.40
N GLY A 290 -19.74 -13.41 -17.89
CA GLY A 290 -20.04 -14.68 -18.56
C GLY A 290 -18.86 -15.29 -19.33
N ASP A 291 -17.78 -14.56 -19.51
CA ASP A 291 -16.54 -15.12 -20.09
C ASP A 291 -15.85 -16.07 -19.10
N VAL A 292 -15.15 -17.03 -19.64
CA VAL A 292 -14.23 -17.88 -18.90
C VAL A 292 -12.81 -17.55 -19.35
N VAL A 293 -11.96 -17.12 -18.41
CA VAL A 293 -10.54 -16.91 -18.67
C VAL A 293 -9.82 -18.23 -18.44
N GLU A 294 -9.22 -18.79 -19.50
CA GLU A 294 -8.57 -20.11 -19.47
C GLU A 294 -7.03 -20.01 -19.39
N SER A 295 -6.46 -18.87 -19.81
CA SER A 295 -5.01 -18.65 -19.76
C SER A 295 -4.65 -17.17 -19.66
N VAL A 296 -3.48 -16.90 -19.10
CA VAL A 296 -2.85 -15.58 -19.06
C VAL A 296 -1.44 -15.71 -19.65
N ASN A 297 -1.10 -14.90 -20.66
CA ASN A 297 0.18 -14.96 -21.38
C ASN A 297 0.51 -16.38 -21.89
N GLY A 298 -0.50 -17.13 -22.31
CA GLY A 298 -0.35 -18.53 -22.74
C GLY A 298 -0.18 -19.54 -21.61
N ILE A 299 -0.11 -19.10 -20.34
CA ILE A 299 -0.02 -19.99 -19.17
C ILE A 299 -1.44 -20.46 -18.82
N PRO A 300 -1.74 -21.77 -18.86
CA PRO A 300 -3.07 -22.27 -18.56
C PRO A 300 -3.40 -22.17 -17.08
N LEU A 301 -4.67 -21.93 -16.77
CA LEU A 301 -5.22 -21.92 -15.43
C LEU A 301 -5.79 -23.28 -15.07
N ASP A 302 -5.74 -23.66 -13.80
CA ASP A 302 -6.48 -24.81 -13.28
C ASP A 302 -7.95 -24.44 -12.98
N SER A 303 -8.75 -25.40 -12.47
CA SER A 303 -10.17 -25.19 -12.16
C SER A 303 -10.44 -24.18 -11.04
N LYS A 304 -9.43 -23.81 -10.28
CA LYS A 304 -9.47 -22.78 -9.23
C LYS A 304 -8.94 -21.42 -9.73
N GLY A 305 -8.57 -21.31 -11.00
CA GLY A 305 -7.98 -20.10 -11.55
C GLY A 305 -6.52 -19.88 -11.14
N LEU A 306 -5.81 -20.93 -10.75
CA LEU A 306 -4.40 -20.89 -10.37
C LEU A 306 -3.52 -21.25 -11.56
N ILE A 307 -2.32 -20.65 -11.61
CA ILE A 307 -1.23 -21.07 -12.49
C ILE A 307 -0.28 -21.99 -11.72
N LYS A 308 0.46 -22.82 -12.45
CA LYS A 308 1.54 -23.62 -11.88
C LYS A 308 2.87 -22.90 -12.08
N ASP A 309 3.30 -22.17 -11.04
CA ASP A 309 4.61 -21.51 -11.04
C ASP A 309 5.72 -22.51 -10.71
N PRO A 310 6.86 -22.52 -11.46
CA PRO A 310 7.95 -23.47 -11.22
C PRO A 310 8.61 -23.37 -9.83
N ALA A 311 8.58 -22.18 -9.22
CA ALA A 311 9.20 -21.92 -7.93
C ALA A 311 8.19 -21.96 -6.76
N LEU A 312 7.00 -21.42 -6.98
CA LEU A 312 6.00 -21.18 -5.93
C LEU A 312 4.84 -22.19 -5.96
N GLY A 313 4.83 -23.12 -6.93
CA GLY A 313 3.74 -24.09 -7.07
C GLY A 313 2.44 -23.47 -7.55
N PRO A 314 1.27 -23.87 -7.02
CA PRO A 314 0.00 -23.25 -7.37
C PRO A 314 -0.08 -21.81 -6.86
N VAL A 315 -0.30 -20.85 -7.77
CA VAL A 315 -0.34 -19.41 -7.49
C VAL A 315 -1.54 -18.79 -8.17
N SER A 316 -2.21 -17.83 -7.55
CA SER A 316 -3.29 -17.06 -8.18
C SER A 316 -2.82 -16.41 -9.47
N ALA A 317 -3.67 -16.40 -10.50
CA ALA A 317 -3.40 -15.73 -11.77
C ALA A 317 -3.10 -14.22 -11.60
N ASN A 318 -3.56 -13.59 -10.52
CA ASN A 318 -3.23 -12.20 -10.19
C ASN A 318 -1.73 -11.95 -10.18
N PHE A 319 -0.92 -12.95 -9.83
CA PHE A 319 0.53 -12.86 -9.86
C PHE A 319 1.06 -12.36 -11.21
N LEU A 320 0.43 -12.73 -12.33
CA LEU A 320 0.88 -12.36 -13.68
C LEU A 320 0.45 -10.94 -14.08
N PHE A 321 -0.72 -10.49 -13.68
CA PHE A 321 -1.26 -9.23 -14.16
C PHE A 321 -1.40 -8.14 -13.08
N ARG A 322 -1.03 -8.44 -11.83
CA ARG A 322 -0.97 -7.47 -10.75
C ARG A 322 0.43 -7.41 -10.12
N ASP A 323 0.89 -8.49 -9.49
CA ASP A 323 2.11 -8.50 -8.68
C ASP A 323 3.39 -8.31 -9.50
N SER A 324 3.48 -8.96 -10.67
CA SER A 324 4.64 -8.91 -11.55
C SER A 324 4.55 -7.87 -12.67
N ALA A 325 3.42 -7.18 -12.77
CA ALA A 325 3.15 -6.18 -13.80
C ALA A 325 3.18 -4.75 -13.25
N LYS A 326 3.23 -3.79 -14.16
CA LYS A 326 3.07 -2.36 -13.86
C LYS A 326 1.99 -1.76 -14.78
N PRO A 327 1.35 -0.65 -14.39
CA PRO A 327 0.43 0.06 -15.26
C PRO A 327 1.11 0.41 -16.59
N GLY A 328 0.43 0.11 -17.70
CA GLY A 328 0.95 0.26 -19.06
C GLY A 328 1.45 -1.03 -19.70
N ASP A 329 1.73 -2.07 -18.93
CA ASP A 329 2.09 -3.39 -19.46
C ASP A 329 0.89 -4.02 -20.20
N THR A 330 1.16 -4.84 -21.19
CA THR A 330 0.14 -5.60 -21.92
C THR A 330 0.26 -7.08 -21.59
N ILE A 331 -0.88 -7.70 -21.31
CA ILE A 331 -1.01 -9.14 -21.13
C ILE A 331 -1.96 -9.70 -22.20
N THR A 332 -1.84 -10.99 -22.47
CA THR A 332 -2.75 -11.72 -23.37
C THR A 332 -3.62 -12.67 -22.57
N LEU A 333 -4.93 -12.55 -22.72
CA LEU A 333 -5.92 -13.47 -22.11
C LEU A 333 -6.44 -14.43 -23.16
N GLY A 334 -6.35 -15.74 -22.88
CA GLY A 334 -7.13 -16.74 -23.59
C GLY A 334 -8.47 -16.88 -22.88
N ILE A 335 -9.55 -16.55 -23.56
CA ILE A 335 -10.89 -16.61 -22.99
C ILE A 335 -11.80 -17.51 -23.82
N ARG A 336 -12.88 -17.95 -23.22
CA ARG A 336 -13.96 -18.66 -23.88
C ARG A 336 -15.28 -17.98 -23.59
N ARG A 337 -16.04 -17.69 -24.64
CA ARG A 337 -17.34 -17.00 -24.53
C ARG A 337 -18.46 -17.89 -25.04
N LYS A 338 -19.53 -18.03 -24.24
CA LYS A 338 -20.71 -18.77 -24.63
C LYS A 338 -21.53 -18.00 -25.66
N GLY A 339 -21.79 -18.60 -26.83
CA GLY A 339 -22.64 -18.06 -27.87
C GLY A 339 -24.11 -18.25 -27.57
N LYS A 340 -24.96 -17.58 -28.35
CA LYS A 340 -26.42 -17.70 -28.25
C LYS A 340 -26.95 -19.12 -28.57
N ASP A 341 -26.21 -19.87 -29.35
CA ASP A 341 -26.47 -21.28 -29.73
C ASP A 341 -26.08 -22.27 -28.64
N GLY A 342 -25.54 -21.79 -27.50
CA GLY A 342 -25.06 -22.61 -26.41
C GLY A 342 -23.66 -23.16 -26.56
N SER A 343 -23.02 -22.99 -27.72
CA SER A 343 -21.61 -23.34 -27.92
C SER A 343 -20.69 -22.31 -27.27
N SER A 344 -19.49 -22.72 -26.89
CA SER A 344 -18.49 -21.79 -26.38
C SER A 344 -17.35 -21.64 -27.39
N GLN A 345 -16.99 -20.43 -27.71
CA GLN A 345 -15.94 -20.08 -28.67
C GLN A 345 -14.69 -19.54 -27.97
N PRO A 346 -13.51 -20.10 -28.29
CA PRO A 346 -12.25 -19.54 -27.80
C PRO A 346 -11.93 -18.22 -28.50
N MET A 347 -11.31 -17.29 -27.77
CA MET A 347 -10.79 -16.05 -28.32
C MET A 347 -9.60 -15.56 -27.49
N THR A 348 -8.79 -14.71 -28.10
CA THR A 348 -7.62 -14.11 -27.46
C THR A 348 -7.82 -12.61 -27.39
N LEU A 349 -7.54 -12.01 -26.25
CA LEU A 349 -7.64 -10.58 -26.02
C LEU A 349 -6.33 -10.05 -25.46
N ASP A 350 -5.83 -8.96 -26.04
CA ASP A 350 -4.72 -8.20 -25.47
C ASP A 350 -5.27 -7.13 -24.55
N VAL A 351 -4.79 -7.12 -23.30
CA VAL A 351 -5.22 -6.21 -22.25
C VAL A 351 -4.07 -5.30 -21.87
N LYS A 352 -4.23 -4.01 -22.12
CA LYS A 352 -3.34 -2.99 -21.56
C LYS A 352 -3.75 -2.73 -20.13
N LEU A 353 -2.90 -3.12 -19.18
CA LEU A 353 -3.15 -2.99 -17.76
C LEU A 353 -3.10 -1.53 -17.30
N ASP A 354 -4.02 -1.15 -16.46
CA ASP A 354 -4.09 0.18 -15.86
C ASP A 354 -4.63 0.11 -14.43
N ARG A 355 -4.92 1.26 -13.84
CA ARG A 355 -5.52 1.40 -12.51
C ARG A 355 -6.93 1.97 -12.54
N SER A 356 -7.55 2.06 -13.70
CA SER A 356 -8.84 2.72 -13.87
C SER A 356 -9.96 2.07 -13.08
N ALA A 357 -9.89 0.76 -12.82
CA ALA A 357 -10.85 0.07 -11.96
C ALA A 357 -10.88 0.64 -10.53
N LEU A 358 -9.75 1.10 -10.03
CA LEU A 358 -9.60 1.70 -8.71
C LEU A 358 -9.82 3.22 -8.76
N GLU A 359 -9.11 3.89 -9.67
CA GLU A 359 -9.12 5.36 -9.80
C GLU A 359 -10.45 5.91 -10.33
N GLY A 360 -11.16 5.13 -11.14
CA GLY A 360 -12.48 5.47 -11.66
C GLY A 360 -13.64 4.99 -10.80
N ASP A 361 -13.41 4.42 -9.62
CA ASP A 361 -14.49 4.00 -8.73
C ASP A 361 -15.26 5.21 -8.20
N LEU A 362 -16.60 5.17 -8.25
CA LEU A 362 -17.47 6.23 -7.69
C LEU A 362 -17.30 6.40 -6.18
N VAL A 363 -16.90 5.36 -5.50
CA VAL A 363 -16.60 5.36 -4.07
C VAL A 363 -15.14 4.99 -3.93
N ASN A 364 -14.25 5.98 -3.81
CA ASN A 364 -12.83 5.73 -3.68
C ASN A 364 -12.59 4.69 -2.56
N PRO A 365 -12.06 3.50 -2.88
CA PRO A 365 -11.89 2.42 -1.91
C PRO A 365 -10.74 2.67 -0.94
N ALA A 366 -9.88 3.68 -1.17
CA ALA A 366 -8.78 3.98 -0.27
C ALA A 366 -9.26 4.16 1.17
N PRO A 367 -8.72 3.43 2.14
CA PRO A 367 -9.16 3.50 3.53
C PRO A 367 -8.76 4.81 4.21
N PHE A 368 -7.85 5.54 3.59
CA PHE A 368 -7.32 6.80 4.10
C PHE A 368 -7.13 7.82 2.99
N ILE A 369 -7.47 9.07 3.27
CA ILE A 369 -7.25 10.22 2.39
C ILE A 369 -6.48 11.26 3.19
N SER A 370 -5.30 11.66 2.71
CA SER A 370 -4.39 12.58 3.41
C SER A 370 -5.02 13.96 3.66
N ASN A 371 -5.83 14.44 2.71
CA ASN A 371 -6.53 15.71 2.77
C ASN A 371 -7.99 15.52 2.35
N PRO A 372 -8.87 15.01 3.24
CA PRO A 372 -10.26 14.75 2.88
C PRO A 372 -10.97 16.03 2.49
N PRO A 373 -11.58 16.10 1.29
CA PRO A 373 -12.31 17.28 0.87
C PRO A 373 -13.62 17.42 1.65
N TYR A 374 -14.02 18.66 1.88
CA TYR A 374 -15.29 19.00 2.54
C TYR A 374 -15.77 20.39 2.20
N ARG A 375 -17.07 20.60 2.33
CA ARG A 375 -17.73 21.92 2.28
C ARG A 375 -18.64 22.09 3.48
N ILE A 376 -18.49 23.18 4.19
CA ILE A 376 -19.47 23.68 5.16
C ILE A 376 -20.20 24.85 4.50
N TYR A 377 -21.51 24.77 4.44
CA TYR A 377 -22.37 25.82 3.88
C TYR A 377 -23.56 26.06 4.81
N GLY A 378 -23.56 27.20 5.49
CA GLY A 378 -24.59 27.55 6.47
C GLY A 378 -24.65 26.61 7.69
N GLY A 379 -23.61 25.79 7.89
CA GLY A 379 -23.56 24.74 8.89
C GLY A 379 -23.86 23.34 8.37
N LEU A 380 -24.35 23.19 7.13
CA LEU A 380 -24.48 21.89 6.47
C LEU A 380 -23.11 21.42 6.02
N VAL A 381 -22.75 20.18 6.33
CA VAL A 381 -21.46 19.59 5.98
C VAL A 381 -21.63 18.60 4.84
N PHE A 382 -20.88 18.81 3.77
CA PHE A 382 -20.88 17.95 2.59
C PHE A 382 -19.48 17.36 2.36
N VAL A 383 -19.42 16.09 1.97
CA VAL A 383 -18.18 15.34 1.70
C VAL A 383 -18.41 14.36 0.55
N PRO A 384 -17.35 13.96 -0.20
CA PRO A 384 -17.46 12.83 -1.09
C PRO A 384 -17.68 11.52 -0.32
N LEU A 385 -18.44 10.59 -0.88
CA LEU A 385 -18.55 9.24 -0.35
C LEU A 385 -17.29 8.44 -0.70
N THR A 386 -16.58 7.99 0.32
CA THR A 386 -15.35 7.20 0.16
C THR A 386 -15.40 5.95 1.02
N GLY A 387 -14.55 4.96 0.71
CA GLY A 387 -14.39 3.76 1.54
C GLY A 387 -13.94 4.10 2.97
N ALA A 388 -13.08 5.10 3.13
CA ALA A 388 -12.66 5.60 4.45
C ALA A 388 -13.84 6.15 5.26
N LEU A 389 -14.67 6.99 4.63
CA LEU A 389 -15.88 7.54 5.28
C LEU A 389 -16.87 6.43 5.64
N MET A 390 -17.11 5.47 4.73
CA MET A 390 -17.98 4.33 4.99
C MET A 390 -17.47 3.49 6.17
N GLY A 391 -16.16 3.29 6.27
CA GLY A 391 -15.52 2.59 7.38
C GLY A 391 -15.80 3.27 8.72
N GLU A 392 -15.65 4.60 8.79
CA GLU A 392 -15.92 5.37 10.02
C GLU A 392 -17.43 5.41 10.37
N ILE A 393 -18.29 5.62 9.38
CA ILE A 393 -19.75 5.58 9.60
C ILE A 393 -20.17 4.19 10.11
N ASN A 394 -19.61 3.12 9.56
CA ASN A 394 -19.90 1.76 10.01
C ASN A 394 -19.48 1.53 11.47
N LYS A 395 -18.30 1.99 11.87
CA LYS A 395 -17.84 1.91 13.27
C LYS A 395 -18.76 2.69 14.21
N LEU A 396 -19.09 3.93 13.86
CA LEU A 396 -19.93 4.81 14.70
C LEU A 396 -21.37 4.27 14.82
N SER A 397 -21.90 3.65 13.78
CA SER A 397 -23.21 3.04 13.77
C SER A 397 -23.25 1.61 14.30
N LYS A 398 -22.17 1.12 14.92
CA LYS A 398 -22.06 -0.24 15.45
C LYS A 398 -22.41 -1.32 14.40
N ASN A 399 -21.86 -1.17 13.22
CA ASN A 399 -22.08 -2.02 12.04
C ASN A 399 -23.51 -1.97 11.45
N HIS A 400 -24.22 -0.85 11.66
CA HIS A 400 -25.52 -0.58 11.06
C HIS A 400 -25.50 0.76 10.29
N PRO A 401 -24.71 0.86 9.21
CA PRO A 401 -24.60 2.11 8.45
C PRO A 401 -25.94 2.47 7.77
N PRO A 402 -26.16 3.75 7.46
CA PRO A 402 -27.37 4.20 6.74
C PRO A 402 -27.57 3.40 5.45
N LEU A 403 -28.76 2.83 5.28
CA LEU A 403 -29.07 1.92 4.18
C LEU A 403 -28.86 2.57 2.80
N ASN A 404 -29.23 3.86 2.65
CA ASN A 404 -29.04 4.61 1.41
C ASN A 404 -27.55 4.68 0.98
N LEU A 405 -26.62 4.77 1.91
CA LEU A 405 -25.17 4.76 1.61
C LEU A 405 -24.70 3.37 1.20
N VAL A 406 -25.18 2.32 1.89
CA VAL A 406 -24.90 0.94 1.52
C VAL A 406 -25.43 0.63 0.13
N GLU A 407 -26.68 0.98 -0.14
CA GLU A 407 -27.31 0.79 -1.43
C GLU A 407 -26.56 1.51 -2.55
N ALA A 408 -26.10 2.74 -2.32
CA ALA A 408 -25.32 3.50 -3.28
C ALA A 408 -23.98 2.82 -3.62
N THR A 409 -23.29 2.27 -2.62
CA THR A 409 -22.03 1.53 -2.87
C THR A 409 -22.25 0.25 -3.67
N GLN A 410 -23.38 -0.40 -3.50
CA GLN A 410 -23.75 -1.60 -4.27
C GLN A 410 -24.22 -1.29 -5.69
N LYS A 411 -24.95 -0.18 -5.89
CA LYS A 411 -25.53 0.25 -7.17
C LYS A 411 -24.71 1.34 -7.88
N LYS A 412 -23.43 1.46 -7.55
CA LYS A 412 -22.55 2.51 -8.09
C LYS A 412 -22.51 2.56 -9.62
N GLU A 413 -22.60 1.41 -10.30
CA GLU A 413 -22.64 1.37 -11.77
C GLU A 413 -23.93 1.98 -12.35
N ASP A 414 -25.07 1.77 -11.70
CA ASP A 414 -26.33 2.37 -12.12
C ASP A 414 -26.35 3.88 -11.85
N ILE A 415 -25.71 4.32 -10.78
CA ILE A 415 -25.52 5.74 -10.47
C ILE A 415 -24.62 6.40 -11.53
N ARG A 416 -23.53 5.74 -11.92
CA ARG A 416 -22.65 6.20 -12.99
C ARG A 416 -23.37 6.35 -14.33
N LYS A 417 -24.23 5.41 -14.70
CA LYS A 417 -25.05 5.47 -15.94
C LYS A 417 -25.96 6.71 -15.98
N LYS A 418 -26.32 7.26 -14.82
CA LYS A 418 -27.08 8.51 -14.70
C LYS A 418 -26.21 9.77 -14.82
N GLY A 419 -24.92 9.64 -15.13
CA GLY A 419 -23.98 10.75 -15.33
C GLY A 419 -23.41 11.32 -14.04
N VAL A 420 -23.36 10.53 -12.96
CA VAL A 420 -22.68 10.88 -11.71
C VAL A 420 -21.25 10.34 -11.75
N ASP A 421 -20.28 11.19 -11.50
CA ASP A 421 -18.85 10.86 -11.50
C ASP A 421 -18.30 10.68 -10.08
N GLU A 422 -19.00 11.23 -9.07
CA GLU A 422 -18.63 11.13 -7.67
C GLU A 422 -19.90 11.30 -6.80
N ILE A 423 -20.09 10.43 -5.83
CA ILE A 423 -21.23 10.49 -4.92
C ILE A 423 -20.93 11.48 -3.81
N VAL A 424 -21.82 12.44 -3.59
CA VAL A 424 -21.69 13.45 -2.53
C VAL A 424 -22.67 13.15 -1.40
N VAL A 425 -22.19 13.26 -0.18
CA VAL A 425 -22.96 13.02 1.05
C VAL A 425 -23.13 14.32 1.84
N PHE A 426 -24.37 14.60 2.22
CA PHE A 426 -24.62 15.43 3.41
C PHE A 426 -24.29 14.60 4.63
N LEU A 427 -23.27 15.01 5.38
CA LEU A 427 -22.74 14.22 6.50
C LEU A 427 -23.42 14.55 7.82
N MET A 428 -23.57 15.84 8.12
CA MET A 428 -24.19 16.36 9.34
C MET A 428 -24.51 17.83 9.24
N ALA A 429 -25.29 18.33 10.18
CA ALA A 429 -25.51 19.76 10.39
C ALA A 429 -24.81 20.23 11.68
N LEU A 430 -23.96 21.25 11.56
CA LEU A 430 -23.41 21.97 12.71
C LEU A 430 -24.52 22.86 13.30
N PRO A 431 -24.57 23.01 14.65
CA PRO A 431 -25.63 23.77 15.30
C PRO A 431 -25.51 25.28 15.00
N THR A 432 -26.40 25.78 14.16
CA THR A 432 -26.54 27.19 13.81
C THR A 432 -28.02 27.55 13.69
N GLN A 433 -28.35 28.85 13.61
CA GLN A 433 -29.73 29.27 13.34
C GLN A 433 -30.22 28.81 11.95
N ALA A 434 -29.31 28.70 10.99
CA ALA A 434 -29.61 28.26 9.63
C ALA A 434 -29.89 26.76 9.50
N THR A 435 -29.47 25.97 10.48
CA THR A 435 -29.59 24.49 10.48
C THR A 435 -30.65 23.96 11.46
N LEU A 436 -31.48 24.82 12.01
CA LEU A 436 -32.60 24.39 12.86
C LEU A 436 -33.50 23.40 12.08
N GLY A 437 -33.77 22.25 12.68
CA GLY A 437 -34.54 21.16 12.07
C GLY A 437 -33.72 20.14 11.30
N TYR A 438 -32.41 20.35 11.07
CA TYR A 438 -31.54 19.40 10.36
C TYR A 438 -30.55 18.67 11.26
N ALA A 439 -30.44 19.02 12.55
CA ALA A 439 -29.45 18.51 13.48
C ALA A 439 -29.51 16.98 13.72
N GLN A 440 -30.67 16.37 13.55
CA GLN A 440 -30.90 14.94 13.77
C GLN A 440 -30.92 14.12 12.48
N MET A 441 -30.62 14.74 11.33
CA MET A 441 -30.58 14.01 10.06
C MET A 441 -29.41 13.04 10.01
N SER A 442 -29.70 11.84 9.55
CA SER A 442 -28.66 10.85 9.21
C SER A 442 -27.92 11.26 7.94
N PRO A 443 -26.68 10.79 7.75
CA PRO A 443 -25.95 10.98 6.51
C PRO A 443 -26.78 10.56 5.29
N SER A 444 -26.82 11.42 4.27
CA SER A 444 -27.71 11.27 3.11
C SER A 444 -26.97 11.61 1.82
N ILE A 445 -27.29 10.93 0.73
CA ILE A 445 -26.76 11.28 -0.58
C ILE A 445 -27.45 12.56 -1.08
N VAL A 446 -26.65 13.50 -1.58
CA VAL A 446 -27.14 14.73 -2.22
C VAL A 446 -27.43 14.42 -3.69
N GLU A 447 -28.69 14.54 -4.09
CA GLU A 447 -29.11 14.23 -5.46
C GLU A 447 -29.13 15.48 -6.34
N LYS A 448 -29.67 16.58 -5.83
CA LYS A 448 -29.80 17.82 -6.60
C LYS A 448 -29.61 19.07 -5.74
N VAL A 449 -29.18 20.14 -6.39
CA VAL A 449 -29.21 21.51 -5.87
C VAL A 449 -29.98 22.38 -6.86
N ASN A 450 -31.04 23.04 -6.39
CA ASN A 450 -31.93 23.89 -7.21
C ASN A 450 -32.46 23.17 -8.45
N GLY A 451 -32.78 21.87 -8.34
CA GLY A 451 -33.27 21.04 -9.44
C GLY A 451 -32.19 20.49 -10.38
N VAL A 452 -30.93 20.90 -10.20
CA VAL A 452 -29.80 20.42 -11.01
C VAL A 452 -29.16 19.23 -10.33
N GLN A 453 -29.04 18.12 -11.07
CA GLN A 453 -28.36 16.89 -10.56
C GLN A 453 -26.92 17.17 -10.18
N VAL A 454 -26.52 16.75 -8.97
CA VAL A 454 -25.14 16.81 -8.51
C VAL A 454 -24.34 15.67 -9.14
N LYS A 455 -23.30 16.01 -9.88
CA LYS A 455 -22.47 15.02 -10.58
C LYS A 455 -21.18 14.67 -9.85
N SER A 456 -20.66 15.59 -9.03
CA SER A 456 -19.43 15.43 -8.26
C SER A 456 -19.39 16.43 -7.10
N PHE A 457 -18.44 16.26 -6.19
CA PHE A 457 -18.21 17.23 -5.11
C PHE A 457 -17.82 18.61 -5.63
N LYS A 458 -17.00 18.67 -6.66
CA LYS A 458 -16.67 19.93 -7.35
C LYS A 458 -17.91 20.59 -7.93
N HIS A 459 -18.81 19.80 -8.55
CA HIS A 459 -20.06 20.32 -9.11
C HIS A 459 -21.02 20.83 -8.02
N LEU A 460 -21.12 20.13 -6.87
CA LEU A 460 -21.85 20.65 -5.71
C LEU A 460 -21.34 22.03 -5.31
N ASN A 461 -20.04 22.19 -5.17
CA ASN A 461 -19.42 23.47 -4.79
C ASN A 461 -19.79 24.58 -5.79
N GLN A 462 -19.73 24.29 -7.09
CA GLN A 462 -20.13 25.25 -8.14
C GLN A 462 -21.60 25.66 -8.00
N LEU A 463 -22.51 24.71 -7.76
CA LEU A 463 -23.93 24.98 -7.61
C LEU A 463 -24.25 25.82 -6.35
N LEU A 464 -23.57 25.58 -5.24
CA LEU A 464 -23.73 26.35 -4.01
C LEU A 464 -23.09 27.75 -4.07
N ASP A 465 -22.09 27.93 -4.94
CA ASP A 465 -21.43 29.23 -5.14
C ASP A 465 -22.24 30.15 -6.07
N LEU A 466 -23.21 29.62 -6.84
CA LEU A 466 -24.09 30.42 -7.66
C LEU A 466 -25.16 31.14 -6.81
N PRO A 467 -25.70 32.26 -7.31
CA PRO A 467 -26.86 32.90 -6.68
C PRO A 467 -28.03 31.93 -6.55
N ALA A 468 -28.58 31.81 -5.34
CA ALA A 468 -29.70 30.93 -5.08
C ALA A 468 -30.99 31.50 -5.66
N PRO A 469 -31.83 30.72 -6.37
CA PRO A 469 -33.15 31.16 -6.85
C PRO A 469 -34.00 31.68 -5.67
N GLY A 470 -34.47 32.92 -5.79
CA GLY A 470 -35.21 33.54 -4.68
C GLY A 470 -34.43 33.69 -3.37
N GLY A 471 -33.09 33.66 -3.41
CA GLY A 471 -32.23 33.80 -2.26
C GLY A 471 -32.12 32.55 -1.37
N THR A 472 -32.69 31.42 -1.81
CA THR A 472 -32.70 30.17 -1.02
C THR A 472 -32.31 28.98 -1.89
N HIS A 473 -31.25 28.26 -1.50
CA HIS A 473 -30.91 26.99 -2.10
C HIS A 473 -31.87 25.90 -1.65
N ARG A 474 -32.29 25.09 -2.62
CA ARG A 474 -33.04 23.85 -2.40
C ARG A 474 -32.11 22.68 -2.65
N ILE A 475 -31.87 21.88 -1.61
CA ILE A 475 -30.93 20.73 -1.64
C ILE A 475 -31.74 19.46 -1.45
N GLU A 476 -31.81 18.61 -2.48
CA GLU A 476 -32.52 17.34 -2.45
C GLU A 476 -31.60 16.20 -2.03
N VAL A 477 -32.06 15.40 -1.07
CA VAL A 477 -31.31 14.31 -0.44
C VAL A 477 -32.14 13.03 -0.36
N THR A 478 -31.48 11.88 -0.18
CA THR A 478 -32.12 10.54 -0.18
C THR A 478 -32.85 10.17 1.10
N GLN A 479 -32.69 10.92 2.18
CA GLN A 479 -33.34 10.68 3.48
C GLN A 479 -34.31 11.81 3.82
N GLN A 480 -35.28 11.53 4.70
CA GLN A 480 -36.19 12.57 5.18
C GLN A 480 -35.40 13.73 5.84
N PRO A 481 -35.80 14.99 5.58
CA PRO A 481 -37.05 15.45 4.93
C PRO A 481 -37.00 15.45 3.39
N TYR A 482 -36.05 14.78 2.74
CA TYR A 482 -35.82 14.71 1.28
C TYR A 482 -35.42 16.03 0.62
N THR A 483 -35.71 17.15 1.24
CA THR A 483 -35.30 18.47 0.77
C THR A 483 -34.93 19.36 1.95
N MET A 484 -33.75 19.97 1.84
CA MET A 484 -33.31 21.02 2.74
C MET A 484 -33.37 22.37 2.05
N TYR A 485 -33.72 23.39 2.79
CA TYR A 485 -33.76 24.76 2.31
C TYR A 485 -32.72 25.58 3.09
N MET A 486 -31.87 26.30 2.37
CA MET A 486 -30.82 27.11 2.97
C MET A 486 -30.85 28.52 2.36
N SER A 487 -31.27 29.50 3.17
CA SER A 487 -31.18 30.90 2.80
C SER A 487 -29.70 31.31 2.66
N GLN A 488 -29.33 31.90 1.53
CA GLN A 488 -27.97 32.37 1.26
C GLN A 488 -27.53 33.42 2.27
N LYS A 489 -28.44 34.29 2.70
CA LYS A 489 -28.18 35.32 3.70
C LYS A 489 -27.90 34.73 5.07
N GLU A 490 -28.72 33.76 5.50
CA GLU A 490 -28.53 33.09 6.79
C GLU A 490 -27.33 32.15 6.77
N ALA A 491 -27.05 31.48 5.64
CA ALA A 491 -25.86 30.70 5.47
C ALA A 491 -24.59 31.55 5.64
N ALA A 492 -24.52 32.72 5.03
CA ALA A 492 -23.39 33.63 5.18
C ALA A 492 -23.15 34.10 6.63
N LYS A 493 -24.24 34.29 7.41
CA LYS A 493 -24.11 34.60 8.84
C LYS A 493 -23.61 33.41 9.64
N ALA A 494 -24.17 32.23 9.39
CA ALA A 494 -23.76 30.98 10.03
C ALA A 494 -22.31 30.64 9.74
N ASP A 495 -21.88 30.80 8.50
CA ASP A 495 -20.51 30.56 8.06
C ASP A 495 -19.50 31.46 8.82
N ARG A 496 -19.77 32.75 8.95
CA ARG A 496 -18.94 33.66 9.76
C ARG A 496 -18.88 33.24 11.22
N PHE A 497 -20.03 32.84 11.80
CA PHE A 497 -20.09 32.38 13.18
C PHE A 497 -19.22 31.11 13.39
N ILE A 498 -19.30 30.13 12.45
CA ILE A 498 -18.50 28.91 12.48
C ILE A 498 -17.02 29.23 12.34
N GLN A 499 -16.64 30.11 11.41
CA GLN A 499 -15.23 30.50 11.20
C GLN A 499 -14.61 31.13 12.44
N MET A 500 -15.35 31.97 13.15
CA MET A 500 -14.84 32.62 14.35
C MET A 500 -14.71 31.68 15.57
N ARG A 501 -15.45 30.58 15.63
CA ARG A 501 -15.56 29.78 16.85
C ARG A 501 -15.05 28.35 16.73
N ALA A 502 -15.11 27.75 15.54
CA ALA A 502 -14.87 26.31 15.43
C ALA A 502 -14.02 25.89 14.24
N VAL A 503 -14.28 26.43 13.06
CA VAL A 503 -13.69 25.95 11.79
C VAL A 503 -13.22 27.13 10.94
N PRO A 504 -11.94 27.48 10.97
CA PRO A 504 -11.45 28.67 10.24
C PRO A 504 -11.55 28.56 8.72
N VAL A 505 -11.50 27.34 8.18
CA VAL A 505 -11.60 27.06 6.74
C VAL A 505 -12.87 26.24 6.50
N LEU A 506 -13.79 26.74 5.69
CA LEU A 506 -15.10 26.10 5.45
C LEU A 506 -15.11 25.20 4.23
N ARG A 507 -14.02 25.15 3.48
CA ARG A 507 -13.91 24.37 2.27
C ARG A 507 -12.49 23.87 2.05
N ARG A 508 -12.40 22.63 1.64
CA ARG A 508 -11.20 21.99 1.07
C ARG A 508 -11.68 21.20 -0.16
N ASP A 509 -11.07 21.49 -1.31
CA ASP A 509 -11.33 20.79 -2.58
C ASP A 509 -10.43 19.58 -2.75
#